data_8795f9538cc56d891d9b880d2184a977
#
_entry.id   8795f9538cc56d891d9b880d2184a977
#
_cell.length_a   1.000
_cell.length_b   1.000
_cell.length_c   1.000
_cell.angle_alpha   90.00
_cell.angle_beta   90.00
_cell.angle_gamma   90.00
#
_symmetry.space_group_name_H-M   'P 1'
#
loop_
_entity.id
_entity.type
_entity.pdbx_description
1 polymer ?
#
loop_
_entity_poly.entity_id
_entity_poly.type
_entity_poly.pdbx_seq_one_letter_code
_entity_poly.pdbx_strand_id
1 'polypeptide(L)'
;TLEPLSYRHIVVLLRSMAGKADVLIQALQEGGIPSYAEQSGGYFAAVEVQVMLALLRCIDNPEQDLAMAAVLRSPLVGLDETALAGVRLAGDGTLWQNLPAFVASLPDGVDEKEDLQQFMAAFDSWRTYSRRHGVAELLQRLYDDTAYVDFVGAMPGGDVRQANLKALYDRARQYEEA
;
A
#
# COMPACT_ATOMS: atom_id res chain seq x y z
N THR A 1 -26.47 5.16 36.92
CA THR A 1 -26.21 3.72 36.71
C THR A 1 -24.69 3.56 36.54
N LEU A 2 -24.07 2.75 37.43
CA LEU A 2 -22.66 2.41 37.31
C LEU A 2 -22.53 1.34 36.20
N GLU A 3 -21.79 1.63 35.16
CA GLU A 3 -21.44 0.67 34.11
C GLU A 3 -20.13 -0.05 34.45
N PRO A 4 -19.98 -1.34 34.15
CA PRO A 4 -18.72 -2.05 34.37
C PRO A 4 -17.60 -1.44 33.50
N LEU A 5 -16.43 -1.28 34.12
CA LEU A 5 -15.24 -0.76 33.43
C LEU A 5 -14.78 -1.73 32.30
N SER A 6 -14.54 -1.19 31.14
CA SER A 6 -13.98 -1.94 29.98
C SER A 6 -12.70 -1.25 29.50
N TYR A 7 -11.88 -1.96 28.70
CA TYR A 7 -10.62 -1.42 28.19
C TYR A 7 -10.78 -0.10 27.41
N ARG A 8 -11.89 0.10 26.71
CA ARG A 8 -12.20 1.36 26.01
C ARG A 8 -12.32 2.59 26.93
N HIS A 9 -12.46 2.40 28.23
CA HIS A 9 -12.57 3.48 29.21
C HIS A 9 -11.20 3.84 29.83
N ILE A 10 -10.13 3.14 29.44
CA ILE A 10 -8.80 3.36 29.97
C ILE A 10 -7.98 4.12 28.93
N VAL A 11 -7.41 5.25 29.31
CA VAL A 11 -6.58 6.09 28.45
C VAL A 11 -5.20 6.24 29.06
N VAL A 12 -4.17 6.06 28.23
CA VAL A 12 -2.77 6.31 28.59
C VAL A 12 -2.31 7.59 27.89
N LEU A 13 -1.92 8.59 28.66
CA LEU A 13 -1.42 9.85 28.13
C LEU A 13 0.12 9.85 28.13
N LEU A 14 0.71 10.14 26.99
CA LEU A 14 2.16 10.26 26.82
C LEU A 14 2.53 11.70 26.47
N ARG A 15 3.63 12.21 27.05
CA ARG A 15 4.16 13.54 26.71
C ARG A 15 4.63 13.64 25.25
N SER A 16 5.09 12.51 24.67
CA SER A 16 5.47 12.38 23.27
C SER A 16 5.08 10.99 22.79
N MET A 17 4.37 10.92 21.68
CA MET A 17 3.95 9.67 21.05
C MET A 17 5.08 9.04 20.21
N ALA A 18 5.97 9.87 19.62
CA ALA A 18 6.99 9.42 18.69
C ALA A 18 7.92 8.35 19.31
N GLY A 19 7.97 7.19 18.69
CA GLY A 19 8.82 6.04 19.07
C GLY A 19 8.49 5.36 20.39
N LYS A 20 7.46 5.83 21.15
CA LYS A 20 7.07 5.25 22.43
C LYS A 20 5.71 4.59 22.38
N ALA A 21 4.80 5.11 21.56
CA ALA A 21 3.45 4.59 21.45
C ALA A 21 3.45 3.15 20.93
N ASP A 22 4.23 2.85 19.88
CA ASP A 22 4.28 1.54 19.26
C ASP A 22 4.81 0.48 20.23
N VAL A 23 5.87 0.81 20.98
CA VAL A 23 6.44 -0.09 22.00
C VAL A 23 5.42 -0.39 23.09
N LEU A 24 4.68 0.63 23.54
CA LEU A 24 3.66 0.45 24.57
C LEU A 24 2.46 -0.37 24.06
N ILE A 25 2.00 -0.09 22.84
CA ILE A 25 0.92 -0.85 22.20
C ILE A 25 1.32 -2.31 22.07
N GLN A 26 2.52 -2.59 21.55
CA GLN A 26 3.01 -3.95 21.41
C GLN A 26 3.05 -4.68 22.75
N ALA A 27 3.60 -4.06 23.79
CA ALA A 27 3.66 -4.67 25.12
C ALA A 27 2.27 -4.94 25.72
N LEU A 28 1.30 -4.05 25.49
CA LEU A 28 -0.08 -4.25 25.95
C LEU A 28 -0.77 -5.38 25.17
N GLN A 29 -0.58 -5.44 23.85
CA GLN A 29 -1.14 -6.49 23.00
C GLN A 29 -0.53 -7.86 23.31
N GLU A 30 0.79 -7.95 23.56
CA GLU A 30 1.45 -9.17 24.05
C GLU A 30 0.89 -9.62 25.42
N GLY A 31 0.46 -8.67 26.25
CA GLY A 31 -0.25 -8.94 27.51
C GLY A 31 -1.74 -9.26 27.33
N GLY A 32 -2.25 -9.37 26.11
CA GLY A 32 -3.66 -9.65 25.82
C GLY A 32 -4.60 -8.45 26.04
N ILE A 33 -4.07 -7.22 26.15
CA ILE A 33 -4.84 -5.99 26.37
C ILE A 33 -5.06 -5.31 25.02
N PRO A 34 -6.29 -5.24 24.47
CA PRO A 34 -6.58 -4.54 23.24
C PRO A 34 -6.26 -3.04 23.42
N SER A 35 -5.34 -2.54 22.59
CA SER A 35 -4.85 -1.18 22.68
C SER A 35 -4.62 -0.58 21.30
N TYR A 36 -4.84 0.72 21.16
CA TYR A 36 -4.55 1.50 19.97
C TYR A 36 -4.05 2.88 20.36
N ALA A 37 -3.34 3.56 19.46
CA ALA A 37 -2.99 4.96 19.63
C ALA A 37 -3.48 5.77 18.43
N GLU A 38 -4.03 6.93 18.74
CA GLU A 38 -4.40 7.91 17.74
C GLU A 38 -3.13 8.66 17.30
N GLN A 39 -2.49 8.16 16.24
CA GLN A 39 -1.28 8.78 15.68
C GLN A 39 -1.68 9.85 14.66
N SER A 40 -1.50 11.11 14.98
CA SER A 40 -1.76 12.25 14.09
C SER A 40 -0.78 12.39 12.90
N GLY A 41 0.11 11.43 12.69
CA GLY A 41 1.07 11.37 11.57
C GLY A 41 1.39 9.95 11.09
N GLY A 42 0.98 8.93 11.83
CA GLY A 42 1.42 7.55 11.62
C GLY A 42 0.74 6.82 10.45
N TYR A 43 -0.43 7.24 10.00
CA TYR A 43 -1.10 6.51 8.92
C TYR A 43 -0.33 6.60 7.59
N PHE A 44 0.32 7.73 7.31
CA PHE A 44 1.18 7.86 6.13
C PHE A 44 2.42 6.96 6.17
N ALA A 45 2.86 6.53 7.35
CA ALA A 45 3.97 5.59 7.51
C ALA A 45 3.51 4.13 7.45
N ALA A 46 2.21 3.87 7.49
CA ALA A 46 1.66 2.53 7.37
C ALA A 46 2.00 1.91 6.01
N VAL A 47 2.45 0.66 6.02
CA VAL A 47 2.98 -0.04 4.82
C VAL A 47 1.93 -0.06 3.70
N GLU A 48 0.67 -0.36 4.02
CA GLU A 48 -0.42 -0.37 3.07
C GLU A 48 -0.65 0.98 2.38
N VAL A 49 -0.49 2.07 3.13
CA VAL A 49 -0.57 3.44 2.59
C VAL A 49 0.65 3.75 1.72
N GLN A 50 1.85 3.37 2.17
CA GLN A 50 3.09 3.57 1.40
C GLN A 50 3.06 2.85 0.06
N VAL A 51 2.50 1.64 0.00
CA VAL A 51 2.31 0.89 -1.25
C VAL A 51 1.40 1.66 -2.22
N MET A 52 0.25 2.16 -1.74
CA MET A 52 -0.65 2.96 -2.58
C MET A 52 -0.01 4.28 -3.04
N LEU A 53 0.71 4.96 -2.16
CA LEU A 53 1.44 6.17 -2.51
C LEU A 53 2.55 5.90 -3.53
N ALA A 54 3.25 4.76 -3.43
CA ALA A 54 4.23 4.34 -4.43
C ALA A 54 3.55 4.08 -5.78
N LEU A 55 2.41 3.39 -5.79
CA LEU A 55 1.64 3.14 -7.02
C LEU A 55 1.16 4.45 -7.68
N LEU A 56 0.62 5.39 -6.89
CA LEU A 56 0.23 6.71 -7.41
C LEU A 56 1.42 7.48 -8.01
N ARG A 57 2.61 7.44 -7.36
CA ARG A 57 3.83 8.04 -7.91
C ARG A 57 4.26 7.40 -9.21
N CYS A 58 4.15 6.07 -9.32
CA CYS A 58 4.45 5.36 -10.56
C CYS A 58 3.45 5.70 -11.67
N ILE A 59 2.16 5.83 -11.36
CA ILE A 59 1.13 6.24 -12.32
C ILE A 59 1.43 7.64 -12.88
N ASP A 60 1.83 8.58 -12.02
CA ASP A 60 2.27 9.92 -12.42
C ASP A 60 3.55 9.84 -13.26
N ASN A 61 4.60 9.22 -12.72
CA ASN A 61 5.87 9.02 -13.41
C ASN A 61 6.43 7.61 -13.18
N PRO A 62 6.35 6.70 -14.17
CA PRO A 62 6.78 5.30 -14.04
C PRO A 62 8.30 5.13 -13.96
N GLU A 63 9.07 6.18 -14.26
CA GLU A 63 10.53 6.13 -14.29
C GLU A 63 11.16 6.33 -12.89
N GLN A 64 10.36 6.34 -11.84
CA GLN A 64 10.82 6.41 -10.46
C GLN A 64 11.15 5.00 -9.93
N ASP A 65 12.38 4.54 -10.12
CA ASP A 65 12.81 3.17 -9.79
C ASP A 65 12.49 2.77 -8.34
N LEU A 66 12.65 3.68 -7.38
CA LEU A 66 12.38 3.37 -5.98
C LEU A 66 10.89 3.07 -5.72
N ALA A 67 10.01 3.88 -6.32
CA ALA A 67 8.57 3.68 -6.22
C ALA A 67 8.14 2.43 -6.99
N MET A 68 8.68 2.23 -8.19
CA MET A 68 8.41 1.05 -9.01
C MET A 68 8.87 -0.25 -8.31
N ALA A 69 10.06 -0.27 -7.73
CA ALA A 69 10.54 -1.40 -6.94
C ALA A 69 9.61 -1.72 -5.75
N ALA A 70 9.11 -0.68 -5.05
CA ALA A 70 8.17 -0.87 -3.95
C ALA A 70 6.84 -1.47 -4.44
N VAL A 71 6.33 -1.05 -5.60
CA VAL A 71 5.11 -1.63 -6.21
C VAL A 71 5.34 -3.07 -6.65
N LEU A 72 6.41 -3.35 -7.39
CA LEU A 72 6.73 -4.69 -7.89
C LEU A 72 6.95 -5.71 -6.74
N ARG A 73 7.54 -5.27 -5.63
CA ARG A 73 7.73 -6.09 -4.41
C ARG A 73 6.50 -6.23 -3.54
N SER A 74 5.51 -5.35 -3.72
CA SER A 74 4.29 -5.35 -2.91
C SER A 74 3.37 -6.52 -3.28
N PRO A 75 2.36 -6.82 -2.44
CA PRO A 75 1.34 -7.82 -2.76
C PRO A 75 0.53 -7.54 -4.03
N LEU A 76 0.64 -6.35 -4.60
CA LEU A 76 -0.02 -6.01 -5.87
C LEU A 76 0.57 -6.75 -7.07
N VAL A 77 1.87 -7.10 -7.00
CA VAL A 77 2.60 -7.80 -8.07
C VAL A 77 3.31 -9.03 -7.53
N GLY A 78 3.94 -8.94 -6.34
CA GLY A 78 4.49 -10.09 -5.63
C GLY A 78 5.85 -10.56 -6.11
N LEU A 79 6.62 -9.77 -6.87
CA LEU A 79 7.95 -10.18 -7.30
C LEU A 79 8.87 -10.43 -6.10
N ASP A 80 9.65 -11.48 -6.16
CA ASP A 80 10.72 -11.72 -5.22
C ASP A 80 11.98 -10.89 -5.56
N GLU A 81 13.02 -11.01 -4.75
CA GLU A 81 14.25 -10.25 -4.92
C GLU A 81 15.00 -10.67 -6.19
N THR A 82 14.93 -11.95 -6.54
CA THR A 82 15.60 -12.51 -7.71
C THR A 82 14.95 -12.01 -9.00
N ALA A 83 13.63 -12.02 -9.06
CA ALA A 83 12.88 -11.50 -10.19
C ALA A 83 13.08 -9.98 -10.35
N LEU A 84 13.06 -9.21 -9.27
CA LEU A 84 13.36 -7.78 -9.32
C LEU A 84 14.77 -7.49 -9.82
N ALA A 85 15.76 -8.27 -9.38
CA ALA A 85 17.11 -8.19 -9.92
C ALA A 85 17.16 -8.56 -11.43
N GLY A 86 16.36 -9.55 -11.83
CA GLY A 86 16.18 -9.92 -13.23
C GLY A 86 15.64 -8.76 -14.08
N VAL A 87 14.62 -8.06 -13.59
CA VAL A 87 14.10 -6.84 -14.25
C VAL A 87 15.20 -5.79 -14.39
N ARG A 88 16.01 -5.58 -13.33
CA ARG A 88 17.11 -4.60 -13.39
C ARG A 88 18.16 -4.96 -14.43
N LEU A 89 18.46 -6.25 -14.59
CA LEU A 89 19.47 -6.75 -15.51
C LEU A 89 18.97 -6.93 -16.95
N ALA A 90 17.67 -6.81 -17.20
CA ALA A 90 17.07 -7.00 -18.52
C ALA A 90 17.36 -5.85 -19.49
N GLY A 91 17.94 -4.73 -19.01
CA GLY A 91 18.31 -3.59 -19.84
C GLY A 91 18.99 -2.49 -19.06
N ASP A 92 19.41 -1.42 -19.75
CA ASP A 92 20.08 -0.25 -19.17
C ASP A 92 19.10 0.85 -18.72
N GLY A 93 17.80 0.66 -18.95
CA GLY A 93 16.74 1.61 -18.63
C GLY A 93 16.31 1.57 -17.16
N THR A 94 15.20 2.26 -16.87
CA THR A 94 14.51 2.17 -15.57
C THR A 94 13.84 0.80 -15.41
N LEU A 95 13.41 0.47 -14.19
CA LEU A 95 12.69 -0.79 -13.94
C LEU A 95 11.46 -0.93 -14.85
N TRP A 96 10.71 0.16 -15.03
CA TRP A 96 9.54 0.14 -15.93
C TRP A 96 9.93 -0.12 -17.40
N GLN A 97 10.98 0.53 -17.89
CA GLN A 97 11.46 0.36 -19.25
C GLN A 97 12.01 -1.04 -19.52
N ASN A 98 12.62 -1.67 -18.51
CA ASN A 98 13.19 -3.01 -18.59
C ASN A 98 12.14 -4.12 -18.44
N LEU A 99 11.00 -3.84 -17.80
CA LEU A 99 9.98 -4.84 -17.48
C LEU A 99 9.49 -5.63 -18.70
N PRO A 100 9.21 -5.02 -19.86
CA PRO A 100 8.81 -5.78 -21.06
C PRO A 100 9.87 -6.79 -21.52
N ALA A 101 11.15 -6.42 -21.47
CA ALA A 101 12.25 -7.30 -21.85
C ALA A 101 12.40 -8.47 -20.87
N PHE A 102 12.25 -8.22 -19.58
CA PHE A 102 12.24 -9.26 -18.56
C PHE A 102 11.08 -10.24 -18.79
N VAL A 103 9.86 -9.74 -18.95
CA VAL A 103 8.67 -10.56 -19.22
C VAL A 103 8.84 -11.42 -20.48
N ALA A 104 9.43 -10.86 -21.53
CA ALA A 104 9.71 -11.62 -22.76
C ALA A 104 10.74 -12.74 -22.56
N SER A 105 11.63 -12.62 -21.58
CA SER A 105 12.64 -13.63 -21.25
C SER A 105 12.08 -14.80 -20.41
N LEU A 106 10.91 -14.63 -19.78
CA LEU A 106 10.28 -15.67 -18.98
C LEU A 106 9.69 -16.76 -19.89
N PRO A 107 9.75 -18.04 -19.48
CA PRO A 107 9.10 -19.14 -20.21
C PRO A 107 7.58 -18.92 -20.35
N ASP A 108 7.01 -19.45 -21.42
CA ASP A 108 5.55 -19.44 -21.58
C ASP A 108 4.87 -20.41 -20.59
N GLY A 109 3.71 -20.01 -20.07
CA GLY A 109 2.93 -20.79 -19.11
C GLY A 109 3.44 -20.76 -17.68
N VAL A 110 4.30 -19.79 -17.36
CA VAL A 110 4.68 -19.48 -15.97
C VAL A 110 3.77 -18.37 -15.46
N ASP A 111 3.15 -18.61 -14.29
CA ASP A 111 2.21 -17.67 -13.67
C ASP A 111 2.78 -16.25 -13.56
N GLU A 112 4.06 -16.13 -13.16
CA GLU A 112 4.76 -14.85 -13.05
C GLU A 112 4.72 -14.02 -14.35
N LYS A 113 4.82 -14.68 -15.52
CA LYS A 113 4.75 -13.99 -16.81
C LYS A 113 3.36 -13.43 -17.07
N GLU A 114 2.33 -14.22 -16.78
CA GLU A 114 0.94 -13.83 -16.99
C GLU A 114 0.54 -12.72 -16.02
N ASP A 115 0.94 -12.82 -14.74
CA ASP A 115 0.69 -11.81 -13.71
C ASP A 115 1.34 -10.46 -14.07
N LEU A 116 2.60 -10.48 -14.54
CA LEU A 116 3.28 -9.27 -14.96
C LEU A 116 2.65 -8.66 -16.22
N GLN A 117 2.20 -9.46 -17.16
CA GLN A 117 1.48 -8.96 -18.35
C GLN A 117 0.15 -8.31 -17.96
N GLN A 118 -0.59 -8.92 -17.04
CA GLN A 118 -1.84 -8.35 -16.51
C GLN A 118 -1.57 -7.05 -15.77
N PHE A 119 -0.56 -7.02 -14.90
CA PHE A 119 -0.16 -5.80 -14.20
C PHE A 119 0.20 -4.67 -15.18
N MET A 120 1.00 -4.94 -16.20
CA MET A 120 1.38 -3.92 -17.18
C MET A 120 0.17 -3.35 -17.92
N ALA A 121 -0.77 -4.21 -18.33
CA ALA A 121 -2.00 -3.80 -19.00
C ALA A 121 -2.91 -2.96 -18.06
N ALA A 122 -3.06 -3.39 -16.81
CA ALA A 122 -3.79 -2.65 -15.79
C ALA A 122 -3.15 -1.27 -15.51
N PHE A 123 -1.83 -1.25 -15.38
CA PHE A 123 -1.06 -0.03 -15.12
C PHE A 123 -1.23 1.02 -16.23
N ASP A 124 -1.18 0.62 -17.50
CA ASP A 124 -1.42 1.52 -18.64
C ASP A 124 -2.88 2.04 -18.64
N SER A 125 -3.84 1.20 -18.24
CA SER A 125 -5.24 1.59 -18.06
C SER A 125 -5.38 2.64 -16.94
N TRP A 126 -4.73 2.45 -15.78
CA TRP A 126 -4.75 3.41 -14.68
C TRP A 126 -4.09 4.74 -15.04
N ARG A 127 -2.99 4.73 -15.76
CA ARG A 127 -2.35 5.94 -16.28
C ARG A 127 -3.24 6.70 -17.26
N THR A 128 -3.96 5.98 -18.11
CA THR A 128 -4.92 6.60 -19.03
C THR A 128 -6.11 7.20 -18.28
N TYR A 129 -6.59 6.51 -17.25
CA TYR A 129 -7.69 6.95 -16.41
C TYR A 129 -7.32 8.20 -15.60
N SER A 130 -6.13 8.22 -14.98
CA SER A 130 -5.66 9.33 -14.13
C SER A 130 -5.59 10.68 -14.84
N ARG A 131 -5.44 10.68 -16.17
CA ARG A 131 -5.40 11.92 -16.96
C ARG A 131 -6.75 12.66 -17.06
N ARG A 132 -7.83 12.00 -16.68
CA ARG A 132 -9.20 12.52 -16.86
C ARG A 132 -10.02 12.52 -15.58
N HIS A 133 -9.49 11.93 -14.52
CA HIS A 133 -10.20 11.72 -13.26
C HIS A 133 -9.32 12.18 -12.10
N GLY A 134 -9.99 12.55 -11.00
CA GLY A 134 -9.32 12.97 -9.79
C GLY A 134 -8.60 11.82 -9.07
N VAL A 135 -7.76 12.18 -8.10
CA VAL A 135 -6.97 11.21 -7.33
C VAL A 135 -7.85 10.32 -6.44
N ALA A 136 -8.98 10.83 -5.95
CA ALA A 136 -9.92 10.04 -5.16
C ALA A 136 -10.60 8.97 -6.01
N GLU A 137 -11.07 9.32 -7.22
CA GLU A 137 -11.65 8.36 -8.16
C GLU A 137 -10.62 7.33 -8.61
N LEU A 138 -9.38 7.76 -8.85
CA LEU A 138 -8.28 6.86 -9.18
C LEU A 138 -8.01 5.87 -8.03
N LEU A 139 -7.94 6.34 -6.77
CA LEU A 139 -7.74 5.48 -5.61
C LEU A 139 -8.85 4.45 -5.47
N GLN A 140 -10.12 4.87 -5.62
CA GLN A 140 -11.24 3.94 -5.58
C GLN A 140 -11.09 2.85 -6.64
N ARG A 141 -10.77 3.24 -7.88
CA ARG A 141 -10.53 2.30 -8.96
C ARG A 141 -9.37 1.35 -8.67
N LEU A 142 -8.26 1.84 -8.12
CA LEU A 142 -7.12 1.00 -7.73
C LEU A 142 -7.52 -0.03 -6.66
N TYR A 143 -8.34 0.38 -5.68
CA TYR A 143 -8.84 -0.53 -4.65
C TYR A 143 -9.72 -1.63 -5.25
N ASP A 144 -10.61 -1.25 -6.17
CA ASP A 144 -11.54 -2.20 -6.81
C ASP A 144 -10.81 -3.17 -7.76
N ASP A 145 -9.91 -2.65 -8.62
CA ASP A 145 -9.20 -3.46 -9.62
C ASP A 145 -8.17 -4.42 -8.97
N THR A 146 -7.59 -4.05 -7.81
CA THR A 146 -6.55 -4.84 -7.15
C THR A 146 -7.05 -5.67 -5.98
N ALA A 147 -8.28 -5.46 -5.51
CA ALA A 147 -8.81 -6.01 -4.26
C ALA A 147 -7.88 -5.79 -3.04
N TYR A 148 -7.04 -4.74 -3.08
CA TYR A 148 -5.99 -4.51 -2.08
C TYR A 148 -6.56 -4.25 -0.68
N VAL A 149 -7.73 -3.62 -0.59
CA VAL A 149 -8.43 -3.37 0.69
C VAL A 149 -8.82 -4.69 1.36
N ASP A 150 -9.31 -5.67 0.58
CA ASP A 150 -9.68 -6.98 1.10
C ASP A 150 -8.44 -7.78 1.49
N PHE A 151 -7.39 -7.71 0.67
CA PHE A 151 -6.11 -8.35 0.96
C PHE A 151 -5.53 -7.89 2.31
N VAL A 152 -5.42 -6.56 2.54
CA VAL A 152 -4.88 -6.06 3.80
C VAL A 152 -5.82 -6.31 4.98
N GLY A 153 -7.13 -6.40 4.73
CA GLY A 153 -8.14 -6.76 5.72
C GLY A 153 -7.97 -8.17 6.27
N ALA A 154 -7.45 -9.10 5.46
CA ALA A 154 -7.15 -10.46 5.87
C ALA A 154 -5.83 -10.60 6.67
N MET A 155 -5.01 -9.54 6.73
CA MET A 155 -3.74 -9.54 7.47
C MET A 155 -3.96 -9.27 8.97
N PRO A 156 -2.98 -9.60 9.83
CA PRO A 156 -3.00 -9.18 11.24
C PRO A 156 -3.19 -7.66 11.36
N GLY A 157 -4.16 -7.25 12.19
CA GLY A 157 -4.55 -5.84 12.31
C GLY A 157 -5.33 -5.29 11.11
N GLY A 158 -6.00 -6.14 10.36
CA GLY A 158 -6.71 -5.82 9.11
C GLY A 158 -7.67 -4.65 9.24
N ASP A 159 -8.45 -4.56 10.32
CA ASP A 159 -9.37 -3.44 10.55
C ASP A 159 -8.66 -2.08 10.55
N VAL A 160 -7.47 -2.01 11.18
CA VAL A 160 -6.66 -0.78 11.23
C VAL A 160 -6.09 -0.47 9.84
N ARG A 161 -5.63 -1.49 9.12
CA ARG A 161 -5.10 -1.34 7.75
C ARG A 161 -6.15 -0.84 6.78
N GLN A 162 -7.35 -1.41 6.82
CA GLN A 162 -8.50 -0.92 6.03
C GLN A 162 -8.88 0.52 6.40
N ALA A 163 -8.90 0.85 7.71
CA ALA A 163 -9.14 2.21 8.15
C ALA A 163 -8.09 3.20 7.62
N ASN A 164 -6.81 2.80 7.55
CA ASN A 164 -5.73 3.61 6.98
C ASN A 164 -5.94 3.89 5.49
N LEU A 165 -6.33 2.88 4.70
CA LEU A 165 -6.63 3.05 3.27
C LEU A 165 -7.87 3.92 3.05
N LYS A 166 -8.90 3.76 3.88
CA LYS A 166 -10.07 4.66 3.88
C LYS A 166 -9.67 6.10 4.18
N ALA A 167 -8.82 6.32 5.20
CA ALA A 167 -8.33 7.65 5.54
C ALA A 167 -7.52 8.28 4.39
N LEU A 168 -6.76 7.48 3.63
CA LEU A 168 -6.06 7.94 2.43
C LEU A 168 -7.06 8.43 1.37
N TYR A 169 -8.11 7.67 1.10
CA TYR A 169 -9.18 8.05 0.17
C TYR A 169 -9.90 9.33 0.62
N ASP A 170 -10.31 9.41 1.90
CA ASP A 170 -10.99 10.57 2.44
C ASP A 170 -10.11 11.84 2.35
N ARG A 171 -8.81 11.69 2.55
CA ARG A 171 -7.84 12.79 2.41
C ARG A 171 -7.69 13.23 0.96
N ALA A 172 -7.68 12.30 0.01
CA ALA A 172 -7.65 12.62 -1.42
C ALA A 172 -8.89 13.43 -1.82
N ARG A 173 -10.08 13.02 -1.38
CA ARG A 173 -11.33 13.76 -1.60
C ARG A 173 -11.28 15.17 -1.02
N GLN A 174 -10.85 15.31 0.23
CA GLN A 174 -10.73 16.63 0.87
C GLN A 174 -9.80 17.58 0.12
N TYR A 175 -8.73 17.02 -0.47
CA TYR A 175 -7.78 17.80 -1.27
C TYR A 175 -8.39 18.30 -2.60
N GLU A 176 -9.28 17.53 -3.21
CA GLU A 176 -9.95 17.91 -4.47
C GLU A 176 -11.07 18.92 -4.25
N GLU A 177 -11.69 18.93 -3.06
CA GLU A 177 -12.75 19.86 -2.69
C GLU A 177 -12.23 21.23 -2.21
N ALA A 178 -10.91 21.38 -1.95
CA ALA A 178 -10.27 22.58 -1.40
C ALA A 178 -9.77 23.53 -2.50
#